data_71188b27f15b7bccec18901e9828ef46
#
_entry.id   71188b27f15b7bccec18901e9828ef46
#
_cell.length_a   1.000
_cell.length_b   1.000
_cell.length_c   1.000
_cell.angle_alpha   90.00
_cell.angle_beta   90.00
_cell.angle_gamma   90.00
#
_symmetry.space_group_name_H-M   'P 1'
#
loop_
_entity.id
_entity.type
_entity.pdbx_description
1 polymer ?
#
loop_
_entity_poly.entity_id
_entity_poly.type
_entity_poly.pdbx_seq_one_letter_code
_entity_poly.pdbx_strand_id
1 'polypeptide(L)'
;MGRTLLLTGHPQSGKTTVIRKLIAELGTRAGGFYTQEIFGPGGRQGFELITLEGQRVTLAHKDLRGTKIPLVGRYGVDVEALEKVGLPALQAAAAAEKIVIVDEIGKMELLSSRFRDLVLQLILGPTTVIGTILSKPQPQADIFKALAQVTLWEVNQRNREQLPRMALEWLAGQRKS
;
A
#
# COMPACT_ATOMS: atom_id res chain seq x y z
N MET A 1 7.26 -12.61 15.88
CA MET A 1 7.30 -11.23 15.39
C MET A 1 6.81 -11.20 13.98
N GLY A 2 5.98 -10.20 13.65
CA GLY A 2 5.58 -9.93 12.29
C GLY A 2 6.79 -9.55 11.42
N ARG A 3 6.66 -9.69 10.13
CA ARG A 3 7.67 -9.29 9.14
C ARG A 3 7.03 -8.44 8.08
N THR A 4 7.75 -7.48 7.58
CA THR A 4 7.25 -6.56 6.57
C THR A 4 8.10 -6.62 5.32
N LEU A 5 7.46 -6.81 4.18
CA LEU A 5 8.07 -6.67 2.87
C LEU A 5 7.50 -5.42 2.18
N LEU A 6 8.34 -4.45 1.92
CA LEU A 6 7.97 -3.26 1.15
C LEU A 6 8.65 -3.26 -0.21
N LEU A 7 7.86 -3.05 -1.24
CA LEU A 7 8.33 -2.88 -2.61
C LEU A 7 8.48 -1.39 -2.91
N THR A 8 9.64 -0.99 -3.39
CA THR A 8 9.92 0.39 -3.81
C THR A 8 10.34 0.41 -5.28
N GLY A 9 10.43 1.58 -5.88
CA GLY A 9 10.82 1.76 -7.27
C GLY A 9 10.18 2.99 -7.89
N HIS A 10 10.66 3.37 -9.05
CA HIS A 10 10.11 4.52 -9.77
C HIS A 10 8.61 4.36 -10.05
N PRO A 11 7.87 5.47 -10.22
CA PRO A 11 6.52 5.41 -10.76
C PRO A 11 6.48 4.56 -12.04
N GLN A 12 5.42 3.75 -12.19
CA GLN A 12 5.25 2.84 -13.34
C GLN A 12 6.27 1.69 -13.44
N SER A 13 7.06 1.42 -12.41
CA SER A 13 7.98 0.26 -12.39
C SER A 13 7.25 -1.09 -12.32
N GLY A 14 5.97 -1.10 -11.95
CA GLY A 14 5.14 -2.29 -11.84
C GLY A 14 4.87 -2.75 -10.39
N LYS A 15 5.09 -1.90 -9.39
CA LYS A 15 4.84 -2.22 -7.97
C LYS A 15 3.42 -2.73 -7.73
N THR A 16 2.41 -1.96 -8.14
CA THR A 16 0.99 -2.35 -7.99
C THR A 16 0.67 -3.62 -8.76
N THR A 17 1.27 -3.83 -9.93
CA THR A 17 1.08 -5.08 -10.69
C THR A 17 1.62 -6.28 -9.91
N VAL A 18 2.78 -6.18 -9.28
CA VAL A 18 3.33 -7.22 -8.40
C VAL A 18 2.38 -7.50 -7.23
N ILE A 19 1.88 -6.45 -6.56
CA ILE A 19 0.91 -6.58 -5.47
C ILE A 19 -0.37 -7.27 -5.93
N ARG A 20 -0.93 -6.92 -7.08
CA ARG A 20 -2.15 -7.55 -7.60
C ARG A 20 -1.96 -9.04 -7.93
N LYS A 21 -0.80 -9.42 -8.48
CA LYS A 21 -0.46 -10.83 -8.68
C LYS A 21 -0.36 -11.58 -7.34
N LEU A 22 0.26 -10.97 -6.34
CA LEU A 22 0.33 -11.54 -4.99
C LEU A 22 -1.06 -11.71 -4.36
N ILE A 23 -1.94 -10.72 -4.47
CA ILE A 23 -3.31 -10.79 -3.98
C ILE A 23 -4.04 -11.98 -4.62
N ALA A 24 -3.90 -12.18 -5.93
CA ALA A 24 -4.53 -13.29 -6.63
C ALA A 24 -4.03 -14.66 -6.11
N GLU A 25 -2.75 -14.81 -5.84
CA GLU A 25 -2.15 -16.05 -5.31
C GLU A 25 -2.47 -16.28 -3.83
N LEU A 26 -2.58 -15.21 -3.04
CA LEU A 26 -2.88 -15.30 -1.61
C LEU A 26 -4.37 -15.57 -1.35
N GLY A 27 -5.26 -15.06 -2.20
CA GLY A 27 -6.70 -15.20 -2.05
C GLY A 27 -7.19 -14.73 -0.69
N THR A 28 -7.96 -15.55 0.01
CA THR A 28 -8.55 -15.23 1.32
C THR A 28 -7.54 -15.06 2.45
N ARG A 29 -6.27 -15.41 2.23
CA ARG A 29 -5.18 -15.22 3.21
C ARG A 29 -4.70 -13.77 3.29
N ALA A 30 -5.09 -12.92 2.35
CA ALA A 30 -4.77 -11.50 2.33
C ALA A 30 -5.99 -10.64 2.66
N GLY A 31 -5.73 -9.43 3.17
CA GLY A 31 -6.72 -8.37 3.40
C GLY A 31 -6.05 -7.02 3.37
N GLY A 32 -6.81 -5.94 3.39
CA GLY A 32 -6.28 -4.59 3.27
C GLY A 32 -6.74 -3.92 1.98
N PHE A 33 -5.88 -3.11 1.37
CA PHE A 33 -6.24 -2.38 0.15
C PHE A 33 -5.08 -2.20 -0.83
N TYR A 34 -5.44 -1.91 -2.06
CA TYR A 34 -4.54 -1.38 -3.09
C TYR A 34 -5.18 -0.15 -3.77
N THR A 35 -4.37 0.62 -4.47
CA THR A 35 -4.84 1.77 -5.22
C THR A 35 -4.76 1.52 -6.72
N GLN A 36 -5.64 2.18 -7.47
CA GLN A 36 -5.71 2.09 -8.91
C GLN A 36 -5.87 3.48 -9.51
N GLU A 37 -5.22 3.74 -10.62
CA GLU A 37 -5.38 4.99 -11.36
C GLU A 37 -6.77 5.07 -12.00
N ILE A 38 -7.38 6.25 -11.94
CA ILE A 38 -8.62 6.57 -12.64
C ILE A 38 -8.24 7.32 -13.92
N PHE A 39 -8.62 6.78 -15.07
CA PHE A 39 -8.41 7.40 -16.36
C PHE A 39 -9.72 7.96 -16.94
N GLY A 40 -9.60 9.05 -17.71
CA GLY A 40 -10.69 9.69 -18.43
C GLY A 40 -10.15 10.53 -19.58
N PRO A 41 -10.99 11.42 -20.18
CA PRO A 41 -10.53 12.31 -21.22
C PRO A 41 -9.30 13.12 -20.79
N GLY A 42 -8.24 13.09 -21.61
CA GLY A 42 -7.00 13.78 -21.29
C GLY A 42 -6.06 13.07 -20.34
N GLY A 43 -6.28 11.77 -20.07
CA GLY A 43 -5.37 10.92 -19.29
C GLY A 43 -5.82 10.66 -17.86
N ARG A 44 -4.87 10.56 -16.94
CA ARG A 44 -5.15 10.23 -15.54
C ARG A 44 -5.91 11.35 -14.83
N GLN A 45 -7.04 11.01 -14.23
CA GLN A 45 -7.93 11.92 -13.52
C GLN A 45 -7.75 11.85 -12.00
N GLY A 46 -7.33 10.71 -11.48
CA GLY A 46 -7.20 10.50 -10.05
C GLY A 46 -6.77 9.10 -9.67
N PHE A 47 -7.07 8.74 -8.43
CA PHE A 47 -6.76 7.45 -7.83
C PHE A 47 -7.94 6.95 -7.01
N GLU A 48 -8.19 5.67 -7.10
CA GLU A 48 -9.22 4.95 -6.37
C GLU A 48 -8.55 4.00 -5.39
N LEU A 49 -9.07 3.93 -4.16
CA LEU A 49 -8.70 2.94 -3.17
C LEU A 49 -9.70 1.79 -3.25
N ILE A 50 -9.19 0.57 -3.31
CA ILE A 50 -9.99 -0.65 -3.45
C ILE A 50 -9.58 -1.62 -2.35
N THR A 51 -10.51 -1.97 -1.47
CA THR A 51 -10.26 -3.00 -0.45
C THR A 51 -10.30 -4.39 -1.08
N LEU A 52 -9.65 -5.36 -0.45
CA LEU A 52 -9.64 -6.73 -0.95
C LEU A 52 -11.03 -7.39 -0.85
N GLU A 53 -11.92 -6.85 -0.03
CA GLU A 53 -13.32 -7.23 0.06
C GLU A 53 -14.20 -6.58 -1.02
N GLY A 54 -13.63 -5.69 -1.85
CA GLY A 54 -14.29 -5.10 -3.02
C GLY A 54 -14.92 -3.74 -2.78
N GLN A 55 -14.77 -3.11 -1.62
CA GLN A 55 -15.21 -1.74 -1.41
C GLN A 55 -14.30 -0.78 -2.18
N ARG A 56 -14.89 0.23 -2.82
CA ARG A 56 -14.18 1.19 -3.65
C ARG A 56 -14.52 2.61 -3.23
N VAL A 57 -13.50 3.48 -3.20
CA VAL A 57 -13.68 4.90 -2.90
C VAL A 57 -12.62 5.73 -3.66
N THR A 58 -12.99 6.90 -4.11
CA THR A 58 -12.03 7.85 -4.69
C THR A 58 -11.11 8.36 -3.58
N LEU A 59 -9.81 8.09 -3.71
CA LEU A 59 -8.78 8.60 -2.81
C LEU A 59 -8.34 10.00 -3.19
N ALA A 60 -8.18 10.26 -4.49
CA ALA A 60 -7.73 11.54 -4.99
C ALA A 60 -8.26 11.79 -6.40
N HIS A 61 -8.58 13.04 -6.71
CA HIS A 61 -9.07 13.41 -8.03
C HIS A 61 -8.68 14.85 -8.38
N LYS A 62 -8.47 15.13 -9.67
CA LYS A 62 -8.11 16.48 -10.15
C LYS A 62 -9.21 17.51 -9.89
N ASP A 63 -10.47 17.08 -9.86
CA ASP A 63 -11.63 17.95 -9.64
C ASP A 63 -12.01 18.08 -8.16
N LEU A 64 -11.37 17.30 -7.28
CA LEU A 64 -11.60 17.40 -5.84
C LEU A 64 -10.89 18.65 -5.30
N ARG A 65 -11.68 19.65 -4.92
CA ARG A 65 -11.22 20.93 -4.41
C ARG A 65 -12.02 21.35 -3.18
N GLY A 66 -11.40 22.10 -2.31
CA GLY A 66 -12.04 22.67 -1.13
C GLY A 66 -11.00 23.20 -0.15
N THR A 67 -11.44 24.04 0.78
CA THR A 67 -10.55 24.68 1.78
C THR A 67 -9.88 23.66 2.72
N LYS A 68 -10.50 22.49 2.90
CA LYS A 68 -10.01 21.40 3.76
C LYS A 68 -9.45 20.21 2.95
N ILE A 69 -9.36 20.34 1.63
CA ILE A 69 -8.85 19.30 0.75
C ILE A 69 -7.38 19.57 0.44
N PRO A 70 -6.44 18.78 0.99
CA PRO A 70 -5.03 18.93 0.67
C PRO A 70 -4.74 18.53 -0.78
N LEU A 71 -3.70 19.13 -1.35
CA LEU A 71 -3.27 18.84 -2.70
C LEU A 71 -1.95 18.07 -2.70
N VAL A 72 -1.89 17.03 -3.54
CA VAL A 72 -0.65 16.36 -3.92
C VAL A 72 -0.51 16.50 -5.43
N GLY A 73 0.41 17.32 -5.88
CA GLY A 73 0.49 17.74 -7.26
C GLY A 73 -0.81 18.45 -7.69
N ARG A 74 -1.45 17.93 -8.72
CA ARG A 74 -2.73 18.47 -9.24
C ARG A 74 -3.99 17.81 -8.63
N TYR A 75 -3.83 16.83 -7.75
CA TYR A 75 -4.94 16.06 -7.20
C TYR A 75 -5.31 16.55 -5.81
N GLY A 76 -6.61 16.80 -5.58
CA GLY A 76 -7.15 16.89 -4.24
C GLY A 76 -7.24 15.50 -3.63
N VAL A 77 -6.89 15.38 -2.35
CA VAL A 77 -6.85 14.09 -1.63
C VAL A 77 -7.96 14.04 -0.60
N ASP A 78 -8.78 13.01 -0.67
CA ASP A 78 -9.81 12.72 0.33
C ASP A 78 -9.20 11.86 1.46
N VAL A 79 -8.60 12.55 2.41
CA VAL A 79 -8.00 11.90 3.59
C VAL A 79 -9.07 11.17 4.42
N GLU A 80 -10.29 11.72 4.48
CA GLU A 80 -11.39 11.11 5.21
C GLU A 80 -11.82 9.78 4.58
N ALA A 81 -11.85 9.69 3.25
CA ALA A 81 -12.12 8.43 2.55
C ALA A 81 -11.07 7.35 2.87
N LEU A 82 -9.78 7.71 2.89
CA LEU A 82 -8.72 6.80 3.34
C LEU A 82 -8.97 6.31 4.76
N GLU A 83 -9.32 7.22 5.68
CA GLU A 83 -9.53 6.89 7.09
C GLU A 83 -10.79 6.07 7.34
N LYS A 84 -11.86 6.31 6.58
CA LYS A 84 -13.14 5.58 6.74
C LYS A 84 -13.17 4.23 6.04
N VAL A 85 -12.39 4.03 5.00
CA VAL A 85 -12.40 2.81 4.18
C VAL A 85 -11.08 2.05 4.27
N GLY A 86 -9.96 2.71 4.07
CA GLY A 86 -8.64 2.08 4.06
C GLY A 86 -8.21 1.56 5.43
N LEU A 87 -8.29 2.40 6.47
CA LEU A 87 -7.86 2.00 7.81
C LEU A 87 -8.68 0.83 8.38
N PRO A 88 -10.02 0.81 8.31
CA PRO A 88 -10.79 -0.35 8.73
C PRO A 88 -10.43 -1.64 8.00
N ALA A 89 -10.12 -1.57 6.70
CA ALA A 89 -9.69 -2.74 5.93
C ALA A 89 -8.36 -3.31 6.44
N LEU A 90 -7.39 -2.45 6.78
CA LEU A 90 -6.12 -2.88 7.38
C LEU A 90 -6.31 -3.49 8.77
N GLN A 91 -7.14 -2.86 9.61
CA GLN A 91 -7.45 -3.33 10.96
C GLN A 91 -8.18 -4.67 10.95
N ALA A 92 -9.17 -4.82 10.07
CA ALA A 92 -9.92 -6.08 9.92
C ALA A 92 -9.01 -7.22 9.43
N ALA A 93 -8.12 -6.95 8.50
CA ALA A 93 -7.16 -7.93 8.01
C ALA A 93 -6.20 -8.39 9.13
N ALA A 94 -5.69 -7.45 9.92
CA ALA A 94 -4.81 -7.77 11.06
C ALA A 94 -5.56 -8.56 12.15
N ALA A 95 -6.78 -8.16 12.49
CA ALA A 95 -7.62 -8.86 13.48
C ALA A 95 -7.99 -10.29 13.03
N ALA A 96 -8.10 -10.53 11.73
CA ALA A 96 -8.33 -11.85 11.14
C ALA A 96 -7.03 -12.64 10.88
N GLU A 97 -5.89 -12.17 11.39
CA GLU A 97 -4.55 -12.78 11.22
C GLU A 97 -4.16 -13.02 9.76
N LYS A 98 -4.69 -12.20 8.85
CA LYS A 98 -4.35 -12.24 7.43
C LYS A 98 -3.03 -11.50 7.15
N ILE A 99 -2.45 -11.76 5.99
CA ILE A 99 -1.39 -10.93 5.44
C ILE A 99 -2.00 -9.58 5.06
N VAL A 100 -1.51 -8.51 5.68
CA VAL A 100 -2.02 -7.15 5.44
C VAL A 100 -1.36 -6.56 4.19
N ILE A 101 -2.17 -6.18 3.24
CA ILE A 101 -1.73 -5.51 1.99
C ILE A 101 -1.93 -4.00 2.12
N VAL A 102 -0.87 -3.24 1.85
CA VAL A 102 -0.88 -1.77 1.83
C VAL A 102 -0.24 -1.28 0.54
N ASP A 103 -1.03 -0.87 -0.42
CA ASP A 103 -0.54 -0.29 -1.66
C ASP A 103 -1.26 1.05 -1.93
N GLU A 104 -0.59 2.15 -1.64
CA GLU A 104 0.82 2.39 -1.37
C GLU A 104 1.01 3.19 -0.06
N ILE A 105 2.22 3.15 0.50
CA ILE A 105 2.67 4.10 1.52
C ILE A 105 3.31 5.28 0.75
N GLY A 106 2.48 6.17 0.26
CA GLY A 106 2.83 7.26 -0.64
C GLY A 106 2.47 8.64 -0.09
N LYS A 107 2.72 9.67 -0.90
CA LYS A 107 2.49 11.06 -0.48
C LYS A 107 1.05 11.36 -0.09
N MET A 108 0.08 10.70 -0.72
CA MET A 108 -1.34 10.91 -0.45
C MET A 108 -1.74 10.29 0.88
N GLU A 109 -1.37 9.04 1.09
CA GLU A 109 -1.69 8.27 2.30
C GLU A 109 -0.98 8.84 3.53
N LEU A 110 0.25 9.29 3.37
CA LEU A 110 1.04 9.91 4.45
C LEU A 110 0.50 11.27 4.95
N LEU A 111 -0.49 11.84 4.28
CA LEU A 111 -1.23 13.01 4.80
C LEU A 111 -2.03 12.67 6.06
N SER A 112 -2.50 11.42 6.20
CA SER A 112 -3.20 10.96 7.39
C SER A 112 -2.22 10.55 8.49
N SER A 113 -2.26 11.23 9.63
CA SER A 113 -1.51 10.81 10.83
C SER A 113 -2.00 9.45 11.33
N ARG A 114 -3.31 9.20 11.30
CA ARG A 114 -3.92 7.93 11.69
C ARG A 114 -3.43 6.77 10.83
N PHE A 115 -3.26 7.00 9.52
CA PHE A 115 -2.67 6.01 8.62
C PHE A 115 -1.22 5.70 9.02
N ARG A 116 -0.40 6.74 9.24
CA ARG A 116 1.00 6.56 9.66
C ARG A 116 1.12 5.76 10.96
N ASP A 117 0.30 6.12 11.95
CA ASP A 117 0.30 5.45 13.26
C ASP A 117 -0.11 3.99 13.14
N LEU A 118 -1.17 3.70 12.36
CA LEU A 118 -1.64 2.34 12.15
C LEU A 118 -0.59 1.49 11.41
N VAL A 119 0.00 2.00 10.34
CA VAL A 119 1.03 1.28 9.57
C VAL A 119 2.25 0.99 10.46
N LEU A 120 2.68 1.95 11.26
CA LEU A 120 3.77 1.76 12.22
C LEU A 120 3.44 0.64 13.23
N GLN A 121 2.24 0.68 13.79
CA GLN A 121 1.75 -0.33 14.73
C GLN A 121 1.72 -1.73 14.08
N LEU A 122 1.26 -1.85 12.83
CA LEU A 122 1.23 -3.11 12.10
C LEU A 122 2.65 -3.65 11.85
N ILE A 123 3.59 -2.80 11.45
CA ILE A 123 5.00 -3.19 11.18
C ILE A 123 5.70 -3.64 12.46
N LEU A 124 5.49 -2.95 13.57
CA LEU A 124 6.13 -3.27 14.85
C LEU A 124 5.46 -4.44 15.58
N GLY A 125 4.24 -4.78 15.20
CA GLY A 125 3.42 -5.84 15.81
C GLY A 125 3.71 -7.24 15.25
N PRO A 126 2.84 -8.20 15.55
CA PRO A 126 2.97 -9.59 15.08
C PRO A 126 2.47 -9.78 13.64
N THR A 127 1.92 -8.75 13.02
CA THR A 127 1.27 -8.82 11.70
C THR A 127 2.30 -8.98 10.58
N THR A 128 2.02 -9.83 9.61
CA THR A 128 2.77 -9.86 8.35
C THR A 128 2.20 -8.82 7.40
N VAL A 129 3.03 -7.89 6.97
CA VAL A 129 2.65 -6.80 6.07
C VAL A 129 3.40 -6.94 4.74
N ILE A 130 2.69 -6.81 3.63
CA ILE A 130 3.28 -6.64 2.30
C ILE A 130 2.69 -5.37 1.69
N GLY A 131 3.55 -4.50 1.22
CA GLY A 131 3.09 -3.25 0.64
C GLY A 131 4.05 -2.63 -0.35
N THR A 132 3.69 -1.45 -0.80
CA THR A 132 4.56 -0.61 -1.62
C THR A 132 4.84 0.69 -0.90
N ILE A 133 6.00 1.28 -1.17
CA ILE A 133 6.42 2.54 -0.59
C ILE A 133 7.11 3.40 -1.65
N LEU A 134 6.86 4.71 -1.61
CA LEU A 134 7.49 5.63 -2.56
C LEU A 134 9.02 5.54 -2.51
N SER A 135 9.66 5.67 -3.67
CA SER A 135 11.12 5.59 -3.80
C SER A 135 11.83 6.90 -3.42
N LYS A 136 11.21 8.03 -3.73
CA LYS A 136 11.80 9.34 -3.43
C LYS A 136 11.98 9.56 -1.93
N PRO A 137 13.05 10.25 -1.50
CA PRO A 137 13.22 10.64 -0.10
C PRO A 137 12.01 11.43 0.40
N GLN A 138 11.49 10.99 1.55
CA GLN A 138 10.39 11.64 2.23
C GLN A 138 10.47 11.23 3.70
N PRO A 139 10.63 12.20 4.65
CA PRO A 139 10.98 11.90 6.04
C PRO A 139 10.08 10.85 6.71
N GLN A 140 8.76 10.93 6.49
CA GLN A 140 7.81 9.99 7.09
C GLN A 140 7.90 8.58 6.49
N ALA A 141 8.13 8.47 5.18
CA ALA A 141 8.33 7.18 4.51
C ALA A 141 9.69 6.57 4.87
N ASP A 142 10.71 7.39 5.01
CA ASP A 142 12.08 6.94 5.32
C ASP A 142 12.17 6.33 6.72
N ILE A 143 11.32 6.76 7.66
CA ILE A 143 11.16 6.10 8.97
C ILE A 143 10.74 4.65 8.78
N PHE A 144 9.74 4.37 7.97
CA PHE A 144 9.29 2.99 7.72
C PHE A 144 10.36 2.14 7.04
N LYS A 145 11.07 2.70 6.05
CA LYS A 145 12.15 1.99 5.34
C LYS A 145 13.31 1.59 6.26
N ALA A 146 13.55 2.36 7.31
CA ALA A 146 14.66 2.16 8.25
C ALA A 146 14.34 1.17 9.39
N LEU A 147 13.10 0.72 9.53
CA LEU A 147 12.72 -0.21 10.60
C LEU A 147 13.37 -1.59 10.39
N ALA A 148 13.89 -2.18 11.47
CA ALA A 148 14.57 -3.48 11.42
C ALA A 148 13.66 -4.63 10.94
N GLN A 149 12.34 -4.51 11.11
CA GLN A 149 11.34 -5.49 10.66
C GLN A 149 11.08 -5.41 9.16
N VAL A 150 11.55 -4.37 8.48
CA VAL A 150 11.26 -4.12 7.08
C VAL A 150 12.34 -4.70 6.18
N THR A 151 11.91 -5.56 5.27
CA THR A 151 12.68 -5.97 4.09
C THR A 151 12.25 -5.09 2.92
N LEU A 152 13.19 -4.39 2.30
CA LEU A 152 12.92 -3.48 1.19
C LEU A 152 13.44 -4.07 -0.11
N TRP A 153 12.56 -4.26 -1.10
CA TRP A 153 12.94 -4.72 -2.45
C TRP A 153 12.65 -3.66 -3.50
N GLU A 154 13.59 -3.43 -4.39
CA GLU A 154 13.41 -2.53 -5.52
C GLU A 154 12.75 -3.26 -6.69
N VAL A 155 11.69 -2.65 -7.24
CA VAL A 155 10.98 -3.12 -8.43
C VAL A 155 11.45 -2.37 -9.65
N ASN A 156 11.85 -3.11 -10.67
CA ASN A 156 12.23 -2.58 -11.97
C ASN A 156 11.77 -3.50 -13.11
N GLN A 157 12.00 -3.12 -14.34
CA GLN A 157 11.56 -3.89 -15.51
C GLN A 157 12.21 -5.29 -15.61
N ARG A 158 13.39 -5.48 -15.02
CA ARG A 158 14.12 -6.74 -15.10
C ARG A 158 13.63 -7.78 -14.09
N ASN A 159 13.14 -7.36 -12.95
CA ASN A 159 12.78 -8.26 -11.85
C ASN A 159 11.28 -8.39 -11.56
N ARG A 160 10.45 -7.45 -12.01
CA ARG A 160 9.02 -7.38 -11.65
C ARG A 160 8.23 -8.67 -11.91
N GLU A 161 8.60 -9.44 -12.93
CA GLU A 161 7.91 -10.71 -13.24
C GLU A 161 8.26 -11.84 -12.25
N GLN A 162 9.42 -11.77 -11.62
CA GLN A 162 9.91 -12.76 -10.66
C GLN A 162 9.48 -12.45 -9.22
N LEU A 163 9.27 -11.16 -8.91
CA LEU A 163 8.99 -10.70 -7.54
C LEU A 163 7.75 -11.33 -6.89
N PRO A 164 6.63 -11.61 -7.57
CA PRO A 164 5.51 -12.29 -6.95
C PRO A 164 5.89 -13.66 -6.40
N ARG A 165 6.61 -14.46 -7.18
CA ARG A 165 7.11 -15.77 -6.73
C ARG A 165 8.10 -15.65 -5.57
N MET A 166 9.05 -14.73 -5.67
CA MET A 166 10.02 -14.47 -4.60
C MET A 166 9.34 -14.06 -3.30
N ALA A 167 8.29 -13.24 -3.37
CA ALA A 167 7.52 -12.85 -2.19
C ALA A 167 6.76 -14.01 -1.56
N LEU A 168 6.22 -14.94 -2.36
CA LEU A 168 5.60 -16.18 -1.85
C LEU A 168 6.64 -17.08 -1.18
N GLU A 169 7.83 -17.21 -1.74
CA GLU A 169 8.95 -17.95 -1.14
C GLU A 169 9.41 -17.30 0.17
N TRP A 170 9.49 -15.96 0.20
CA TRP A 170 9.80 -15.18 1.41
C TRP A 170 8.75 -15.43 2.51
N LEU A 171 7.46 -15.48 2.17
CA LEU A 171 6.39 -15.84 3.10
C LEU A 171 6.51 -17.29 3.58
N ALA A 172 6.83 -18.23 2.70
CA ALA A 172 6.95 -19.66 3.04
C ALA A 172 8.14 -19.94 3.96
N GLY A 173 9.25 -19.24 3.81
CA GLY A 173 10.43 -19.36 4.67
C GLY A 173 10.16 -19.04 6.14
N GLN A 174 9.01 -18.46 6.47
CA GLN A 174 8.58 -18.14 7.83
C GLN A 174 7.94 -19.33 8.57
N ARG A 175 7.51 -20.38 7.85
CA ARG A 175 6.83 -21.53 8.45
C ARG A 175 7.77 -22.59 9.02
N LYS A 176 9.09 -22.37 8.91
CA LYS A 176 10.12 -23.35 9.33
C LYS A 176 10.88 -22.94 10.62
N SER A 177 10.32 -22.03 11.42
CA SER A 177 10.93 -21.64 12.71
C SER A 177 10.05 -22.04 13.86
#